data_86faad25c3fb87486f0f7ce1643974e9
#
_entry.id   86faad25c3fb87486f0f7ce1643974e9
#
_cell.length_a   1.000
_cell.length_b   1.000
_cell.length_c   1.000
_cell.angle_alpha   90.00
_cell.angle_beta   90.00
_cell.angle_gamma   90.00
#
_symmetry.space_group_name_H-M   'P 1'
#
loop_
_entity.id
_entity.type
_entity.pdbx_description
1 polymer ?
#
loop_
_entity_poly.entity_id
_entity_poly.type
_entity_poly.pdbx_seq_one_letter_code
_entity_poly.pdbx_strand_id
1 'polypeptide(L)'
;LHKAIRRQRQMCIRDRVYAVYEEIPKSRLKKPVSLMVPANLRNFFPSASMTNFWSWIEIACDLGPEASFEDALQITGAAMQKEALKQEISTRMNDLVRIERNPVLRAVPLEIKNLALMAGTTLGGRSITTVYSNIGRIQMPPEYETYIERFGFFTSTDKVQMCSCSYGDSMVLGITSKIADSNIERNLMHLLQKEGIVCEQEENDFPGQKEQPHGTAKLGLKIFSFTCIAAVVLCWMMNFLATPQMWWAGYATAGVFCAWLLIRVGYQKRKNPLKNSMWQLIFIMIGAILWDYATGWIGWSVDFAIPLAVLLNGATMQILARAYKMEVSEYLFYLMQSGAAGIVPAILWLTGTVRITWPSVICVGLSVLYLIGLFFFRGKDFMREMQKKFRV
;
A
#
# COMPACT_ATOMS: atom_id res chain seq x y z
N LEU A 1 15.70 34.04 19.20
CA LEU A 1 14.51 33.16 19.02
C LEU A 1 14.80 31.98 18.06
N HIS A 2 15.30 32.19 16.82
CA HIS A 2 15.61 31.13 15.87
C HIS A 2 16.62 30.09 16.36
N LYS A 3 17.63 30.48 17.14
CA LYS A 3 18.60 29.55 17.74
C LYS A 3 17.98 28.69 18.83
N ALA A 4 17.07 29.24 19.65
CA ALA A 4 16.38 28.50 20.70
C ALA A 4 15.44 27.43 20.12
N ILE A 5 14.64 27.78 19.09
CA ILE A 5 13.74 26.85 18.40
C ILE A 5 14.54 25.73 17.70
N ARG A 6 15.70 26.04 17.12
CA ARG A 6 16.60 25.03 16.54
C ARG A 6 17.14 24.08 17.60
N ARG A 7 17.52 24.58 18.79
CA ARG A 7 17.94 23.76 19.92
C ARG A 7 16.82 22.85 20.40
N GLN A 8 15.64 23.36 20.64
CA GLN A 8 14.48 22.56 21.06
C GLN A 8 14.15 21.43 20.06
N ARG A 9 14.23 21.69 18.75
CA ARG A 9 14.02 20.66 17.73
C ARG A 9 15.04 19.52 17.80
N GLN A 10 16.29 19.85 18.06
CA GLN A 10 17.35 18.85 18.21
C GLN A 10 17.19 18.05 19.51
N MET A 11 16.76 18.68 20.59
CA MET A 11 16.49 18.03 21.86
C MET A 11 15.37 17.00 21.69
N CYS A 12 14.20 17.35 21.18
CA CYS A 12 13.10 16.40 20.99
C CYS A 12 13.45 15.17 20.13
N ILE A 13 14.35 15.32 19.14
CA ILE A 13 14.82 14.19 18.34
C ILE A 13 15.67 13.24 19.19
N ARG A 14 16.57 13.76 20.00
CA ARG A 14 17.49 13.01 20.83
C ARG A 14 16.74 12.29 21.96
N ASP A 15 15.88 13.02 22.65
CA ASP A 15 15.04 12.49 23.73
C ASP A 15 14.15 11.36 23.21
N ARG A 16 13.64 11.50 22.00
CA ARG A 16 12.85 10.47 21.35
C ARG A 16 13.62 9.20 21.06
N VAL A 17 14.84 9.32 20.53
CA VAL A 17 15.72 8.17 20.27
C VAL A 17 16.01 7.44 21.57
N TYR A 18 16.31 8.17 22.64
CA TYR A 18 16.62 7.57 23.92
C TYR A 18 15.40 6.93 24.59
N ALA A 19 14.24 7.59 24.56
CA ALA A 19 13.00 7.03 25.08
C ALA A 19 12.58 5.73 24.38
N VAL A 20 12.84 5.61 23.08
CA VAL A 20 12.62 4.37 22.32
C VAL A 20 13.67 3.32 22.69
N TYR A 21 14.93 3.74 22.86
CA TYR A 21 16.03 2.85 23.24
C TYR A 21 15.77 2.17 24.59
N GLU A 22 15.28 2.91 25.59
CA GLU A 22 14.96 2.37 26.93
C GLU A 22 13.92 1.23 26.88
N GLU A 23 12.99 1.26 25.94
CA GLU A 23 11.96 0.23 25.81
C GLU A 23 12.39 -1.00 25.00
N ILE A 24 13.51 -0.93 24.30
CA ILE A 24 14.00 -2.08 23.54
C ILE A 24 14.73 -3.05 24.47
N PRO A 25 14.30 -4.33 24.58
CA PRO A 25 15.00 -5.31 25.39
C PRO A 25 16.48 -5.41 24.98
N LYS A 26 17.39 -5.35 25.94
CA LYS A 26 18.85 -5.38 25.71
C LYS A 26 19.30 -6.55 24.83
N SER A 27 18.64 -7.69 24.92
CA SER A 27 18.87 -8.87 24.07
C SER A 27 18.52 -8.67 22.59
N ARG A 28 17.71 -7.66 22.27
CA ARG A 28 17.24 -7.32 20.90
C ARG A 28 17.96 -6.13 20.29
N LEU A 29 18.83 -5.45 21.03
CA LEU A 29 19.68 -4.33 20.56
C LEU A 29 20.79 -4.78 19.59
N LYS A 30 20.47 -5.68 18.65
CA LYS A 30 21.39 -6.12 17.58
C LYS A 30 21.36 -5.21 16.35
N LYS A 31 20.44 -4.25 16.32
CA LYS A 31 20.25 -3.31 15.22
C LYS A 31 20.19 -1.90 15.78
N PRO A 32 20.69 -0.89 15.04
CA PRO A 32 20.62 0.49 15.48
C PRO A 32 19.17 0.96 15.62
N VAL A 33 18.94 1.88 16.53
CA VAL A 33 17.67 2.62 16.60
C VAL A 33 17.64 3.62 15.46
N SER A 34 16.75 3.42 14.50
CA SER A 34 16.67 4.28 13.32
C SER A 34 15.47 5.23 13.42
N LEU A 35 15.74 6.51 13.30
CA LEU A 35 14.75 7.58 13.25
C LEU A 35 14.69 8.17 11.86
N MET A 36 13.49 8.22 11.27
CA MET A 36 13.23 8.93 10.02
C MET A 36 12.68 10.33 10.30
N VAL A 37 13.30 11.35 9.72
CA VAL A 37 12.87 12.74 9.82
C VAL A 37 12.55 13.29 8.44
N PRO A 38 11.29 13.62 8.13
CA PRO A 38 10.93 14.30 6.89
C PRO A 38 11.58 15.68 6.80
N ALA A 39 12.16 15.98 5.65
CA ALA A 39 12.83 17.25 5.36
C ALA A 39 12.16 17.97 4.19
N ASN A 40 11.79 19.23 4.39
CA ASN A 40 11.26 20.08 3.33
C ASN A 40 12.40 20.47 2.38
N LEU A 41 12.37 19.98 1.16
CA LEU A 41 13.40 20.23 0.15
C LEU A 41 13.46 21.69 -0.31
N ARG A 42 12.40 22.49 -0.11
CA ARG A 42 12.41 23.93 -0.42
C ARG A 42 13.44 24.69 0.41
N ASN A 43 13.85 24.15 1.55
CA ASN A 43 14.93 24.72 2.37
C ASN A 43 16.33 24.53 1.75
N PHE A 44 16.46 23.60 0.81
CA PHE A 44 17.73 23.23 0.18
C PHE A 44 17.78 23.61 -1.31
N PHE A 45 16.63 23.55 -1.98
CA PHE A 45 16.50 23.80 -3.41
C PHE A 45 15.34 24.74 -3.68
N PRO A 46 15.54 25.80 -4.49
CA PRO A 46 14.47 26.72 -4.87
C PRO A 46 13.42 25.96 -5.72
N SER A 47 12.17 26.07 -5.34
CA SER A 47 11.05 25.47 -6.07
C SER A 47 9.78 26.27 -5.86
N ALA A 48 9.11 26.61 -6.95
CA ALA A 48 7.76 27.22 -6.96
C ALA A 48 6.65 26.18 -7.00
N SER A 49 6.96 24.87 -6.98
CA SER A 49 5.97 23.81 -7.03
C SER A 49 5.07 23.81 -5.81
N MET A 50 3.76 23.75 -6.02
CA MET A 50 2.76 23.57 -4.96
C MET A 50 2.56 22.11 -4.55
N THR A 51 3.17 21.17 -5.29
CA THR A 51 3.10 19.74 -4.99
C THR A 51 4.04 19.34 -3.87
N ASN A 52 3.93 18.09 -3.42
CA ASN A 52 4.82 17.51 -2.41
C ASN A 52 6.29 17.60 -2.87
N PHE A 53 7.08 18.36 -2.14
CA PHE A 53 8.50 18.52 -2.39
C PHE A 53 9.27 18.32 -1.09
N TRP A 54 9.43 17.06 -0.72
CA TRP A 54 10.08 16.63 0.52
C TRP A 54 10.94 15.38 0.30
N SER A 55 11.88 15.16 1.18
CA SER A 55 12.68 13.95 1.30
C SER A 55 12.75 13.56 2.77
N TRP A 56 13.53 12.57 3.10
CA TRP A 56 13.75 12.15 4.48
C TRP A 56 15.23 12.09 4.81
N ILE A 57 15.51 12.27 6.08
CA ILE A 57 16.81 12.07 6.70
C ILE A 57 16.66 10.81 7.57
N GLU A 58 17.54 9.85 7.44
CA GLU A 58 17.56 8.65 8.27
C GLU A 58 18.73 8.74 9.25
N ILE A 59 18.42 8.75 10.53
CA ILE A 59 19.38 8.83 11.62
C ILE A 59 19.44 7.46 12.26
N ALA A 60 20.52 6.71 12.02
CA ALA A 60 20.75 5.42 12.63
C ALA A 60 21.69 5.61 13.82
N CYS A 61 21.20 5.28 15.02
CA CYS A 61 21.94 5.37 16.28
C CYS A 61 22.30 3.97 16.75
N ASP A 62 23.58 3.64 16.66
CA ASP A 62 24.10 2.39 17.21
C ASP A 62 24.41 2.61 18.70
N LEU A 63 23.45 2.27 19.54
CA LEU A 63 23.52 2.40 20.98
C LEU A 63 23.84 1.05 21.60
N GLY A 64 24.98 0.94 22.29
CA GLY A 64 25.34 -0.26 23.02
C GLY A 64 24.37 -0.56 24.17
N PRO A 65 24.41 -1.78 24.76
CA PRO A 65 23.48 -2.20 25.81
C PRO A 65 23.48 -1.34 27.09
N GLU A 66 24.55 -0.55 27.30
CA GLU A 66 24.76 0.31 28.47
C GLU A 66 24.90 1.79 28.07
N ALA A 67 24.41 2.18 26.89
CA ALA A 67 24.54 3.55 26.45
C ALA A 67 23.77 4.51 27.37
N SER A 68 24.45 5.59 27.76
CA SER A 68 23.86 6.66 28.54
C SER A 68 23.04 7.62 27.66
N PHE A 69 22.26 8.47 28.30
CA PHE A 69 21.55 9.55 27.64
C PHE A 69 22.51 10.50 26.89
N GLU A 70 23.68 10.79 27.50
CA GLU A 70 24.72 11.64 26.92
C GLU A 70 25.31 11.02 25.63
N ASP A 71 25.56 9.70 25.63
CA ASP A 71 26.01 8.98 24.42
C ASP A 71 25.00 9.05 23.32
N ALA A 72 23.69 8.84 23.62
CA ALA A 72 22.60 8.99 22.68
C ALA A 72 22.52 10.40 22.10
N LEU A 73 22.74 11.43 22.92
CA LEU A 73 22.79 12.83 22.50
C LEU A 73 23.89 13.09 21.47
N GLN A 74 25.12 12.61 21.77
CA GLN A 74 26.27 12.82 20.90
C GLN A 74 26.12 12.08 19.57
N ILE A 75 25.77 10.80 19.61
CA ILE A 75 25.61 9.95 18.42
C ILE A 75 24.50 10.48 17.51
N THR A 76 23.33 10.79 18.08
CA THR A 76 22.20 11.34 17.31
C THR A 76 22.55 12.71 16.71
N GLY A 77 23.24 13.56 17.47
CA GLY A 77 23.67 14.87 17.02
C GLY A 77 24.65 14.81 15.85
N ALA A 78 25.65 13.95 15.92
CA ALA A 78 26.62 13.75 14.86
C ALA A 78 25.97 13.15 13.60
N ALA A 79 25.15 12.13 13.75
CA ALA A 79 24.43 11.52 12.65
C ALA A 79 23.49 12.52 11.95
N MET A 80 22.78 13.33 12.71
CA MET A 80 21.89 14.37 12.16
C MET A 80 22.66 15.44 11.40
N GLN A 81 23.82 15.88 11.89
CA GLN A 81 24.64 16.86 11.21
C GLN A 81 25.12 16.33 9.86
N LYS A 82 25.57 15.09 9.81
CA LYS A 82 26.04 14.43 8.59
C LYS A 82 24.90 14.28 7.55
N GLU A 83 23.81 13.65 7.95
CA GLU A 83 22.69 13.32 7.07
C GLU A 83 21.89 14.55 6.59
N ALA A 84 21.90 15.66 7.35
CA ALA A 84 21.27 16.92 6.98
C ALA A 84 22.11 17.78 6.02
N LEU A 85 23.27 17.29 5.57
CA LEU A 85 24.07 18.01 4.57
C LEU A 85 23.34 18.03 3.24
N LYS A 86 23.35 19.20 2.58
CA LYS A 86 22.75 19.37 1.23
C LYS A 86 23.28 18.35 0.24
N GLN A 87 24.54 17.97 0.34
CA GLN A 87 25.19 17.00 -0.54
C GLN A 87 24.59 15.61 -0.38
N GLU A 88 24.37 15.11 0.85
CA GLU A 88 23.76 13.81 1.11
C GLU A 88 22.32 13.75 0.60
N ILE A 89 21.54 14.80 0.88
CA ILE A 89 20.17 14.93 0.36
C ILE A 89 20.17 14.94 -1.17
N SER A 90 21.11 15.66 -1.80
CA SER A 90 21.24 15.71 -3.27
C SER A 90 21.56 14.35 -3.86
N THR A 91 22.50 13.61 -3.26
CA THR A 91 22.88 12.26 -3.72
C THR A 91 21.68 11.32 -3.69
N ARG A 92 20.97 11.28 -2.55
CA ARG A 92 19.75 10.46 -2.40
C ARG A 92 18.66 10.83 -3.41
N MET A 93 18.43 12.13 -3.64
CA MET A 93 17.46 12.60 -4.62
C MET A 93 17.87 12.26 -6.05
N ASN A 94 19.15 12.37 -6.38
CA ASN A 94 19.66 12.00 -7.71
C ASN A 94 19.48 10.51 -7.99
N ASP A 95 19.67 9.63 -7.00
CA ASP A 95 19.46 8.20 -7.15
C ASP A 95 17.98 7.89 -7.43
N LEU A 96 17.05 8.54 -6.72
CA LEU A 96 15.61 8.39 -6.98
C LEU A 96 15.23 8.89 -8.38
N VAL A 97 15.73 10.05 -8.79
CA VAL A 97 15.50 10.61 -10.13
C VAL A 97 16.09 9.70 -11.21
N ARG A 98 17.26 9.10 -10.96
CA ARG A 98 17.90 8.16 -11.89
C ARG A 98 17.04 6.91 -12.12
N ILE A 99 16.43 6.37 -11.05
CA ILE A 99 15.46 5.27 -11.14
C ILE A 99 14.26 5.71 -11.98
N GLU A 100 13.70 6.88 -11.71
CA GLU A 100 12.51 7.39 -12.42
C GLU A 100 12.78 7.71 -13.90
N ARG A 101 13.99 8.13 -14.24
CA ARG A 101 14.41 8.41 -15.63
C ARG A 101 14.74 7.19 -16.46
N ASN A 102 14.80 6.00 -15.85
CA ASN A 102 15.10 4.78 -16.58
C ASN A 102 13.97 4.47 -17.58
N PRO A 103 14.26 4.38 -18.91
CA PRO A 103 13.24 4.21 -19.94
C PRO A 103 12.48 2.88 -19.80
N VAL A 104 13.13 1.83 -19.33
CA VAL A 104 12.48 0.52 -19.08
C VAL A 104 11.46 0.65 -17.97
N LEU A 105 11.83 1.31 -16.85
CA LEU A 105 10.91 1.54 -15.75
C LEU A 105 9.78 2.50 -16.13
N ARG A 106 10.02 3.45 -17.02
CA ARG A 106 8.96 4.33 -17.53
C ARG A 106 7.91 3.59 -18.34
N ALA A 107 8.30 2.61 -19.12
CA ALA A 107 7.39 1.79 -19.91
C ALA A 107 6.54 0.81 -19.09
N VAL A 108 6.91 0.53 -17.84
CA VAL A 108 6.15 -0.37 -16.95
C VAL A 108 4.86 0.33 -16.47
N PRO A 109 3.69 -0.31 -16.57
CA PRO A 109 2.42 0.21 -16.04
C PRO A 109 2.48 0.52 -14.54
N LEU A 110 1.75 1.56 -14.12
CA LEU A 110 1.79 2.06 -12.75
C LEU A 110 1.38 1.00 -11.70
N GLU A 111 0.50 0.07 -12.08
CA GLU A 111 0.08 -1.03 -11.20
C GLU A 111 1.24 -1.94 -10.81
N ILE A 112 2.12 -2.26 -11.75
CA ILE A 112 3.33 -3.08 -11.51
C ILE A 112 4.35 -2.27 -10.71
N LYS A 113 4.52 -0.98 -11.05
CA LYS A 113 5.35 -0.06 -10.25
C LYS A 113 4.88 0.01 -8.80
N ASN A 114 3.56 0.11 -8.58
CA ASN A 114 2.98 0.16 -7.25
C ASN A 114 3.21 -1.12 -6.44
N LEU A 115 3.19 -2.29 -7.08
CA LEU A 115 3.55 -3.55 -6.42
C LEU A 115 5.03 -3.56 -5.98
N ALA A 116 5.92 -3.12 -6.86
CA ALA A 116 7.35 -3.02 -6.54
C ALA A 116 7.61 -1.98 -5.44
N LEU A 117 6.95 -0.83 -5.49
CA LEU A 117 7.03 0.21 -4.45
C LEU A 117 6.46 -0.30 -3.12
N MET A 118 5.34 -1.02 -3.13
CA MET A 118 4.76 -1.59 -1.91
C MET A 118 5.71 -2.63 -1.29
N ALA A 119 6.33 -3.48 -2.08
CA ALA A 119 7.35 -4.40 -1.60
C ALA A 119 8.58 -3.66 -1.05
N GLY A 120 9.08 -2.65 -1.78
CA GLY A 120 10.20 -1.81 -1.37
C GLY A 120 9.92 -1.04 -0.08
N THR A 121 8.75 -0.43 0.07
CA THR A 121 8.36 0.27 1.31
C THR A 121 8.17 -0.67 2.48
N THR A 122 7.66 -1.89 2.26
CA THR A 122 7.53 -2.90 3.31
C THR A 122 8.90 -3.39 3.80
N LEU A 123 9.85 -3.60 2.88
CA LEU A 123 11.21 -4.02 3.21
C LEU A 123 12.01 -2.87 3.85
N GLY A 124 12.01 -1.69 3.23
CA GLY A 124 12.68 -0.50 3.75
C GLY A 124 12.09 -0.01 5.06
N GLY A 125 10.77 -0.10 5.22
CA GLY A 125 10.09 0.23 6.47
C GLY A 125 10.56 -0.60 7.67
N ARG A 126 11.11 -1.80 7.47
CA ARG A 126 11.65 -2.64 8.56
C ARG A 126 12.94 -2.11 9.17
N SER A 127 13.68 -1.26 8.48
CA SER A 127 14.91 -0.62 8.99
C SER A 127 14.59 0.57 9.89
N ILE A 128 13.44 1.23 9.74
CA ILE A 128 13.06 2.41 10.50
C ILE A 128 12.34 2.01 11.79
N THR A 129 12.83 2.45 12.94
CA THR A 129 12.23 2.18 14.24
C THR A 129 11.12 3.16 14.56
N THR A 130 11.32 4.45 14.36
CA THR A 130 10.37 5.51 14.69
C THR A 130 10.45 6.67 13.67
N VAL A 131 9.41 7.49 13.62
CA VAL A 131 9.34 8.66 12.73
C VAL A 131 9.10 9.90 13.56
N TYR A 132 9.82 10.98 13.25
CA TYR A 132 9.60 12.30 13.85
C TYR A 132 9.35 13.33 12.78
N SER A 133 8.19 13.97 12.79
CA SER A 133 7.82 15.03 11.87
C SER A 133 7.65 16.35 12.61
N ASN A 134 8.22 17.42 12.08
CA ASN A 134 8.11 18.74 12.68
C ASN A 134 7.58 19.75 11.63
N ILE A 135 6.40 20.29 11.86
CA ILE A 135 5.82 21.35 11.03
C ILE A 135 6.51 22.69 11.30
N GLY A 136 6.99 22.89 12.51
CA GLY A 136 7.59 24.14 12.95
C GLY A 136 6.58 25.09 13.60
N ARG A 137 6.88 26.39 13.55
CA ARG A 137 6.01 27.44 14.10
C ARG A 137 4.90 27.74 13.11
N ILE A 138 3.67 27.62 13.58
CA ILE A 138 2.47 28.00 12.84
C ILE A 138 2.27 29.50 13.03
N GLN A 139 2.02 30.20 11.93
CA GLN A 139 1.67 31.61 11.92
C GLN A 139 0.27 31.75 11.37
N MET A 140 -0.57 32.51 12.10
CA MET A 140 -1.94 32.80 11.69
C MET A 140 -2.09 34.29 11.47
N PRO A 141 -3.03 34.73 10.61
CA PRO A 141 -3.43 36.15 10.57
C PRO A 141 -3.94 36.61 11.94
N PRO A 142 -3.61 37.84 12.35
CA PRO A 142 -3.97 38.34 13.67
C PRO A 142 -5.48 38.27 14.03
N GLU A 143 -6.32 38.28 13.01
CA GLU A 143 -7.78 38.15 13.13
C GLU A 143 -8.24 36.85 13.77
N TYR A 144 -7.42 35.76 13.64
CA TYR A 144 -7.75 34.44 14.15
C TYR A 144 -7.02 34.09 15.45
N GLU A 145 -6.02 34.88 15.87
CA GLU A 145 -5.20 34.57 17.06
C GLU A 145 -6.03 34.53 18.36
N THR A 146 -7.10 35.32 18.45
CA THR A 146 -8.00 35.31 19.59
C THR A 146 -8.89 34.10 19.75
N TYR A 147 -9.04 33.30 18.67
CA TYR A 147 -9.92 32.12 18.65
C TYR A 147 -9.16 30.79 18.75
N ILE A 148 -7.85 30.83 18.63
CA ILE A 148 -7.03 29.63 18.54
C ILE A 148 -5.97 29.62 19.63
N GLU A 149 -6.08 28.73 20.58
CA GLU A 149 -5.12 28.58 21.68
C GLU A 149 -3.92 27.71 21.27
N ARG A 150 -4.17 26.64 20.58
CA ARG A 150 -3.11 25.66 20.19
C ARG A 150 -3.47 24.87 18.94
N PHE A 151 -2.45 24.30 18.31
CA PHE A 151 -2.57 23.38 17.20
C PHE A 151 -2.05 22.00 17.58
N GLY A 152 -2.82 20.96 17.27
CA GLY A 152 -2.39 19.55 17.33
C GLY A 152 -2.18 18.99 15.93
N PHE A 153 -1.17 18.15 15.76
CA PHE A 153 -0.89 17.49 14.52
C PHE A 153 -0.56 16.01 14.76
N PHE A 154 -1.33 15.14 14.10
CA PHE A 154 -1.20 13.70 14.20
C PHE A 154 -1.19 13.07 12.81
N THR A 155 -0.47 11.95 12.65
CA THR A 155 -0.47 11.19 11.41
C THR A 155 -0.72 9.72 11.71
N SER A 156 -1.39 9.03 10.79
CA SER A 156 -1.57 7.58 10.88
C SER A 156 -0.24 6.86 10.65
N THR A 157 0.05 5.87 11.48
CA THR A 157 1.28 5.07 11.40
C THR A 157 1.01 3.60 11.73
N ASP A 158 1.89 2.72 11.23
CA ASP A 158 1.98 1.32 11.64
C ASP A 158 3.07 1.09 12.72
N LYS A 159 3.68 2.16 13.22
CA LYS A 159 4.78 2.19 14.20
C LYS A 159 4.46 3.15 15.33
N VAL A 160 5.49 3.74 15.91
CA VAL A 160 5.37 4.87 16.82
C VAL A 160 5.90 6.11 16.10
N GLN A 161 5.04 7.10 15.95
CA GLN A 161 5.34 8.34 15.27
C GLN A 161 5.10 9.53 16.19
N MET A 162 6.00 10.50 16.16
CA MET A 162 5.85 11.76 16.86
C MET A 162 5.80 12.91 15.86
N CYS A 163 4.84 13.79 16.05
CA CYS A 163 4.68 15.02 15.29
C CYS A 163 4.79 16.21 16.25
N SER A 164 5.42 17.29 15.84
CA SER A 164 5.50 18.49 16.63
C SER A 164 5.11 19.72 15.83
N CYS A 165 4.44 20.65 16.50
CA CYS A 165 4.18 22.00 16.01
C CYS A 165 4.23 22.97 17.17
N SER A 166 4.47 24.26 16.91
CA SER A 166 4.45 25.31 17.92
C SER A 166 3.59 26.47 17.45
N TYR A 167 2.84 27.05 18.39
CA TYR A 167 2.01 28.23 18.19
C TYR A 167 2.06 29.10 19.43
N GLY A 168 2.26 30.41 19.27
CA GLY A 168 2.52 31.27 20.41
C GLY A 168 3.72 30.84 21.22
N ASP A 169 3.54 30.60 22.51
CA ASP A 169 4.55 30.10 23.44
C ASP A 169 4.40 28.58 23.75
N SER A 170 3.43 27.94 23.11
CA SER A 170 3.15 26.52 23.34
C SER A 170 3.71 25.65 22.21
N MET A 171 4.22 24.46 22.59
CA MET A 171 4.62 23.41 21.66
C MET A 171 3.78 22.17 21.94
N VAL A 172 3.15 21.63 20.89
CA VAL A 172 2.37 20.40 20.97
C VAL A 172 3.15 19.26 20.35
N LEU A 173 3.29 18.16 21.11
CA LEU A 173 3.85 16.90 20.69
C LEU A 173 2.71 15.89 20.50
N GLY A 174 2.35 15.59 19.26
CA GLY A 174 1.37 14.57 18.92
C GLY A 174 2.04 13.22 18.73
N ILE A 175 1.70 12.24 19.55
CA ILE A 175 2.25 10.88 19.45
C ILE A 175 1.16 9.93 19.01
N THR A 176 1.44 9.14 17.99
CA THR A 176 0.57 8.08 17.51
C THR A 176 1.34 6.76 17.56
N SER A 177 0.72 5.74 18.13
CA SER A 177 1.34 4.42 18.31
C SER A 177 0.36 3.32 17.90
N LYS A 178 0.89 2.26 17.27
CA LYS A 178 0.19 1.00 17.09
C LYS A 178 0.39 0.05 18.27
N ILE A 179 1.33 0.37 19.13
CA ILE A 179 1.66 -0.41 20.33
C ILE A 179 0.70 0.06 21.42
N ALA A 180 0.07 -0.89 22.12
CA ALA A 180 -0.88 -0.58 23.19
C ALA A 180 -0.21 -0.02 24.46
N ASP A 181 1.09 -0.24 24.61
CA ASP A 181 1.88 0.23 25.75
C ASP A 181 2.35 1.66 25.51
N SER A 182 2.15 2.52 26.49
CA SER A 182 2.51 3.95 26.49
C SER A 182 3.84 4.27 27.22
N ASN A 183 4.71 3.27 27.42
CA ASN A 183 5.98 3.47 28.11
C ASN A 183 6.90 4.47 27.40
N ILE A 184 6.94 4.44 26.06
CA ILE A 184 7.77 5.36 25.28
C ILE A 184 7.34 6.82 25.50
N GLU A 185 6.04 7.07 25.54
CA GLU A 185 5.46 8.39 25.82
C GLU A 185 5.80 8.82 27.24
N ARG A 186 5.67 7.93 28.20
CA ARG A 186 5.99 8.16 29.62
C ARG A 186 7.48 8.48 29.81
N ASN A 187 8.35 7.70 29.20
CA ASN A 187 9.80 7.93 29.24
C ASN A 187 10.18 9.29 28.66
N LEU A 188 9.58 9.64 27.51
CA LEU A 188 9.78 10.95 26.90
C LEU A 188 9.33 12.11 27.83
N MET A 189 8.16 11.97 28.46
CA MET A 189 7.67 12.99 29.42
C MET A 189 8.62 13.13 30.61
N HIS A 190 9.11 12.01 31.17
CA HIS A 190 10.07 12.06 32.27
C HIS A 190 11.38 12.74 31.88
N LEU A 191 11.87 12.54 30.67
CA LEU A 191 13.06 13.21 30.17
C LEU A 191 12.84 14.74 30.08
N LEU A 192 11.71 15.16 29.49
CA LEU A 192 11.36 16.58 29.38
C LEU A 192 11.18 17.24 30.75
N GLN A 193 10.54 16.57 31.70
CA GLN A 193 10.35 17.06 33.07
C GLN A 193 11.68 17.19 33.83
N LYS A 194 12.65 16.26 33.64
CA LYS A 194 13.99 16.38 34.19
C LYS A 194 14.75 17.60 33.71
N GLU A 195 14.43 18.07 32.49
CA GLU A 195 14.97 19.31 31.92
C GLU A 195 14.19 20.57 32.37
N GLY A 196 13.22 20.43 33.27
CA GLY A 196 12.42 21.54 33.78
C GLY A 196 11.30 22.03 32.86
N ILE A 197 10.92 21.22 31.84
CA ILE A 197 9.82 21.55 30.92
C ILE A 197 8.50 21.13 31.58
N VAL A 198 7.56 22.08 31.70
CA VAL A 198 6.20 21.77 32.16
C VAL A 198 5.45 21.08 31.03
N CYS A 199 4.99 19.86 31.25
CA CYS A 199 4.25 19.05 30.28
C CYS A 199 2.84 18.79 30.79
N GLU A 200 1.85 19.05 29.96
CA GLU A 200 0.45 18.63 30.15
C GLU A 200 0.17 17.47 29.18
N GLN A 201 -0.46 16.43 29.67
CA GLN A 201 -0.86 15.28 28.83
C GLN A 201 -2.36 15.34 28.59
N GLU A 202 -2.74 15.30 27.31
CA GLU A 202 -4.12 15.08 26.89
C GLU A 202 -4.20 13.78 26.09
N GLU A 203 -5.05 12.89 26.54
CA GLU A 203 -5.42 11.71 25.77
C GLU A 203 -6.61 12.11 24.85
N ASN A 204 -6.34 12.19 23.56
CA ASN A 204 -7.42 12.36 22.58
C ASN A 204 -7.96 10.99 22.20
N ASP A 205 -9.08 10.62 22.78
CA ASP A 205 -9.92 9.58 22.21
C ASP A 205 -10.42 10.06 20.84
N PHE A 206 -9.74 9.59 19.79
CA PHE A 206 -10.33 9.68 18.46
C PHE A 206 -11.71 9.01 18.56
N PRO A 207 -12.78 9.67 18.07
CA PRO A 207 -14.07 9.00 17.99
C PRO A 207 -13.85 7.70 17.26
N GLY A 208 -13.94 6.59 17.99
CA GLY A 208 -13.68 5.24 17.50
C GLY A 208 -14.40 5.14 16.17
N GLN A 209 -13.73 4.66 15.14
CA GLN A 209 -14.39 4.45 13.84
C GLN A 209 -15.68 3.74 14.18
N LYS A 210 -16.82 4.44 14.01
CA LYS A 210 -18.14 3.79 14.14
C LYS A 210 -18.00 2.53 13.32
N GLU A 211 -17.95 1.38 13.99
CA GLU A 211 -17.88 0.10 13.31
C GLU A 211 -19.04 0.11 12.34
N GLN A 212 -18.75 0.37 11.08
CA GLN A 212 -19.77 0.27 10.06
C GLN A 212 -20.35 -1.13 10.23
N PRO A 213 -21.68 -1.30 10.17
CA PRO A 213 -22.32 -2.58 10.39
C PRO A 213 -21.92 -3.56 9.27
N HIS A 214 -20.72 -4.05 9.36
CA HIS A 214 -20.12 -5.04 8.46
C HIS A 214 -20.33 -6.46 9.01
N GLY A 215 -21.11 -6.58 10.08
CA GLY A 215 -21.35 -7.87 10.76
C GLY A 215 -21.93 -8.92 9.84
N THR A 216 -22.96 -8.58 9.09
CA THR A 216 -23.68 -9.54 8.22
C THR A 216 -22.85 -10.08 7.06
N ALA A 217 -22.13 -9.24 6.35
CA ALA A 217 -21.31 -9.67 5.22
C ALA A 217 -20.04 -10.44 5.66
N LYS A 218 -19.44 -10.08 6.81
CA LYS A 218 -18.33 -10.84 7.41
C LYS A 218 -18.83 -12.19 7.94
N LEU A 219 -20.03 -12.22 8.55
CA LEU A 219 -20.66 -13.45 9.00
C LEU A 219 -20.99 -14.37 7.83
N GLY A 220 -21.58 -13.82 6.75
CA GLY A 220 -21.85 -14.57 5.52
C GLY A 220 -20.60 -15.24 4.95
N LEU A 221 -19.47 -14.51 4.89
CA LEU A 221 -18.20 -15.08 4.42
C LEU A 221 -17.68 -16.19 5.35
N LYS A 222 -17.83 -16.05 6.68
CA LYS A 222 -17.45 -17.10 7.65
C LYS A 222 -18.32 -18.35 7.46
N ILE A 223 -19.65 -18.18 7.34
CA ILE A 223 -20.57 -19.29 7.09
C ILE A 223 -20.23 -19.99 5.79
N PHE A 224 -20.03 -19.23 4.70
CA PHE A 224 -19.64 -19.80 3.42
C PHE A 224 -18.31 -20.56 3.50
N SER A 225 -17.29 -20.02 4.18
CA SER A 225 -16.00 -20.71 4.38
C SER A 225 -16.18 -22.01 5.17
N PHE A 226 -17.01 -22.00 6.20
CA PHE A 226 -17.32 -23.21 6.96
C PHE A 226 -18.05 -24.25 6.11
N THR A 227 -19.02 -23.83 5.29
CA THR A 227 -19.75 -24.72 4.37
C THR A 227 -18.80 -25.36 3.35
N CYS A 228 -17.83 -24.60 2.81
CA CYS A 228 -16.80 -25.14 1.91
C CYS A 228 -15.96 -26.22 2.61
N ILE A 229 -15.51 -25.97 3.85
CA ILE A 229 -14.73 -26.95 4.63
C ILE A 229 -15.57 -28.21 4.90
N ALA A 230 -16.82 -28.04 5.33
CA ALA A 230 -17.73 -29.14 5.57
C ALA A 230 -17.96 -30.00 4.30
N ALA A 231 -18.19 -29.34 3.17
CA ALA A 231 -18.32 -30.02 1.88
C ALA A 231 -17.09 -30.85 1.50
N VAL A 232 -15.89 -30.29 1.68
CA VAL A 232 -14.64 -31.01 1.44
C VAL A 232 -14.52 -32.25 2.34
N VAL A 233 -14.76 -32.08 3.65
CA VAL A 233 -14.70 -33.19 4.61
C VAL A 233 -15.70 -34.29 4.24
N LEU A 234 -16.93 -33.93 3.90
CA LEU A 234 -17.97 -34.90 3.48
C LEU A 234 -17.56 -35.61 2.17
N CYS A 235 -17.03 -34.91 1.19
CA CYS A 235 -16.54 -35.51 -0.05
C CYS A 235 -15.44 -36.54 0.22
N TRP A 236 -14.49 -36.24 1.09
CA TRP A 236 -13.43 -37.17 1.46
C TRP A 236 -13.96 -38.36 2.26
N MET A 237 -14.87 -38.16 3.20
CA MET A 237 -15.52 -39.25 3.92
C MET A 237 -16.25 -40.21 2.96
N MET A 238 -17.05 -39.65 2.05
CA MET A 238 -17.75 -40.46 1.04
C MET A 238 -16.77 -41.18 0.11
N ASN A 239 -15.69 -40.53 -0.26
CA ASN A 239 -14.67 -41.16 -1.11
C ASN A 239 -14.00 -42.35 -0.42
N PHE A 240 -13.65 -42.24 0.87
CA PHE A 240 -13.05 -43.35 1.62
C PHE A 240 -14.03 -44.51 1.88
N LEU A 241 -15.32 -44.18 2.12
CA LEU A 241 -16.33 -45.20 2.45
C LEU A 241 -16.87 -45.91 1.22
N ALA A 242 -17.14 -45.17 0.13
CA ALA A 242 -17.86 -45.72 -1.02
C ALA A 242 -16.95 -46.05 -2.21
N THR A 243 -15.87 -45.26 -2.44
CA THR A 243 -15.06 -45.36 -3.66
C THR A 243 -13.57 -45.10 -3.38
N PRO A 244 -12.88 -45.95 -2.56
CA PRO A 244 -11.50 -45.70 -2.15
C PRO A 244 -10.48 -45.76 -3.30
N GLN A 245 -10.84 -46.34 -4.42
CA GLN A 245 -9.97 -46.49 -5.60
C GLN A 245 -10.01 -45.29 -6.55
N MET A 246 -10.98 -44.36 -6.37
CA MET A 246 -11.17 -43.18 -7.24
C MET A 246 -10.84 -41.91 -6.51
N TRP A 247 -10.05 -41.02 -7.11
CA TRP A 247 -9.61 -39.73 -6.54
C TRP A 247 -10.58 -38.60 -6.84
N TRP A 248 -11.89 -38.86 -6.96
CA TRP A 248 -12.86 -37.80 -7.28
C TRP A 248 -12.99 -36.71 -6.19
N ALA A 249 -12.76 -37.05 -4.92
CA ALA A 249 -12.77 -36.06 -3.84
C ALA A 249 -11.66 -35.01 -3.99
N GLY A 250 -10.52 -35.34 -4.64
CA GLY A 250 -9.47 -34.39 -4.98
C GLY A 250 -9.97 -33.33 -5.96
N TYR A 251 -10.67 -33.73 -7.01
CA TYR A 251 -11.28 -32.79 -7.98
C TYR A 251 -12.37 -31.93 -7.33
N ALA A 252 -13.23 -32.54 -6.50
CA ALA A 252 -14.23 -31.80 -5.76
C ALA A 252 -13.61 -30.73 -4.83
N THR A 253 -12.52 -31.11 -4.12
CA THR A 253 -11.76 -30.18 -3.25
C THR A 253 -11.19 -29.02 -4.04
N ALA A 254 -10.59 -29.28 -5.20
CA ALA A 254 -10.06 -28.23 -6.07
C ALA A 254 -11.15 -27.28 -6.56
N GLY A 255 -12.30 -27.80 -6.96
CA GLY A 255 -13.47 -26.98 -7.37
C GLY A 255 -14.01 -26.10 -6.25
N VAL A 256 -14.19 -26.67 -5.06
CA VAL A 256 -14.62 -25.91 -3.86
C VAL A 256 -13.60 -24.84 -3.49
N PHE A 257 -12.31 -25.13 -3.55
CA PHE A 257 -11.25 -24.17 -3.28
C PHE A 257 -11.24 -23.01 -4.29
N CYS A 258 -11.39 -23.29 -5.59
CA CYS A 258 -11.52 -22.26 -6.63
C CYS A 258 -12.75 -21.37 -6.37
N ALA A 259 -13.91 -21.93 -6.07
CA ALA A 259 -15.11 -21.17 -5.76
C ALA A 259 -14.94 -20.31 -4.50
N TRP A 260 -14.33 -20.86 -3.45
CA TRP A 260 -14.02 -20.13 -2.23
C TRP A 260 -13.05 -18.95 -2.51
N LEU A 261 -12.01 -19.17 -3.31
CA LEU A 261 -11.03 -18.14 -3.67
C LEU A 261 -11.68 -16.98 -4.43
N LEU A 262 -12.54 -17.27 -5.42
CA LEU A 262 -13.25 -16.26 -6.20
C LEU A 262 -14.14 -15.39 -5.31
N ILE A 263 -14.91 -16.00 -4.41
CA ILE A 263 -15.80 -15.26 -3.50
C ILE A 263 -14.99 -14.47 -2.48
N ARG A 264 -13.90 -15.03 -1.95
CA ARG A 264 -13.01 -14.36 -1.01
C ARG A 264 -12.37 -13.11 -1.61
N VAL A 265 -11.83 -13.22 -2.82
CA VAL A 265 -11.24 -12.10 -3.56
C VAL A 265 -12.30 -11.08 -3.92
N GLY A 266 -13.48 -11.53 -4.36
CA GLY A 266 -14.62 -10.67 -4.64
C GLY A 266 -15.00 -9.82 -3.43
N TYR A 267 -15.06 -10.42 -2.27
CA TYR A 267 -15.34 -9.72 -1.01
C TYR A 267 -14.25 -8.72 -0.63
N GLN A 268 -12.98 -9.10 -0.73
CA GLN A 268 -11.86 -8.20 -0.40
C GLN A 268 -11.79 -6.98 -1.32
N LYS A 269 -12.12 -7.16 -2.59
CA LYS A 269 -12.03 -6.10 -3.62
C LYS A 269 -13.35 -5.41 -3.93
N ARG A 270 -14.39 -5.60 -3.10
CA ARG A 270 -15.75 -5.07 -3.32
C ARG A 270 -15.84 -3.54 -3.42
N LYS A 271 -14.84 -2.80 -2.87
CA LYS A 271 -14.79 -1.34 -2.96
C LYS A 271 -14.53 -0.83 -4.38
N ASN A 272 -13.92 -1.65 -5.24
CA ASN A 272 -13.69 -1.32 -6.66
C ASN A 272 -14.12 -2.51 -7.52
N PRO A 273 -15.36 -2.52 -8.04
CA PRO A 273 -15.94 -3.64 -8.77
C PRO A 273 -15.19 -3.94 -10.07
N LEU A 274 -14.67 -2.93 -10.76
CA LEU A 274 -13.92 -3.11 -12.01
C LEU A 274 -12.59 -3.83 -11.76
N LYS A 275 -11.85 -3.39 -10.75
CA LYS A 275 -10.62 -4.07 -10.32
C LYS A 275 -10.87 -5.50 -9.87
N ASN A 276 -12.01 -5.74 -9.21
CA ASN A 276 -12.44 -7.06 -8.81
C ASN A 276 -12.67 -7.97 -10.02
N SER A 277 -13.39 -7.49 -11.04
CA SER A 277 -13.67 -8.24 -12.27
C SER A 277 -12.37 -8.66 -12.99
N MET A 278 -11.35 -7.80 -13.06
CA MET A 278 -10.04 -8.16 -13.62
C MET A 278 -9.33 -9.25 -12.84
N TRP A 279 -9.36 -9.20 -11.51
CA TRP A 279 -8.77 -10.27 -10.70
C TRP A 279 -9.50 -11.61 -10.88
N GLN A 280 -10.84 -11.57 -10.95
CA GLN A 280 -11.63 -12.76 -11.21
C GLN A 280 -11.30 -13.38 -12.58
N LEU A 281 -11.13 -12.55 -13.63
CA LEU A 281 -10.69 -13.03 -14.94
C LEU A 281 -9.39 -13.81 -14.84
N ILE A 282 -8.38 -13.25 -14.16
CA ILE A 282 -7.07 -13.91 -13.99
C ILE A 282 -7.23 -15.25 -13.26
N PHE A 283 -7.99 -15.29 -12.16
CA PHE A 283 -8.21 -16.53 -11.42
C PHE A 283 -8.98 -17.58 -12.22
N ILE A 284 -9.98 -17.16 -13.01
CA ILE A 284 -10.74 -18.07 -13.88
C ILE A 284 -9.82 -18.67 -14.95
N MET A 285 -8.98 -17.85 -15.60
CA MET A 285 -8.07 -18.33 -16.64
C MET A 285 -7.05 -19.32 -16.06
N ILE A 286 -6.41 -18.97 -14.94
CA ILE A 286 -5.44 -19.88 -14.28
C ILE A 286 -6.15 -21.14 -13.79
N GLY A 287 -7.30 -21.03 -13.15
CA GLY A 287 -8.08 -22.16 -12.66
C GLY A 287 -8.50 -23.11 -13.77
N ALA A 288 -8.94 -22.59 -14.92
CA ALA A 288 -9.31 -23.39 -16.08
C ALA A 288 -8.12 -24.18 -16.65
N ILE A 289 -6.95 -23.52 -16.78
CA ILE A 289 -5.72 -24.19 -17.26
C ILE A 289 -5.28 -25.29 -16.29
N LEU A 290 -5.25 -25.00 -14.99
CA LEU A 290 -4.86 -25.98 -13.97
C LEU A 290 -5.81 -27.18 -13.94
N TRP A 291 -7.11 -26.90 -14.11
CA TRP A 291 -8.12 -27.97 -14.15
C TRP A 291 -7.97 -28.85 -15.39
N ASP A 292 -7.79 -28.25 -16.57
CA ASP A 292 -7.56 -28.97 -17.83
C ASP A 292 -6.29 -29.81 -17.76
N TYR A 293 -5.22 -29.25 -17.16
CA TYR A 293 -3.98 -29.99 -16.90
C TYR A 293 -4.19 -31.20 -15.98
N ALA A 294 -4.93 -31.01 -14.88
CA ALA A 294 -5.20 -32.08 -13.91
C ALA A 294 -6.11 -33.19 -14.46
N THR A 295 -6.95 -32.88 -15.47
CA THR A 295 -7.86 -33.84 -16.11
C THR A 295 -7.28 -34.51 -17.36
N GLY A 296 -6.00 -34.33 -17.65
CA GLY A 296 -5.29 -34.99 -18.73
C GLY A 296 -5.11 -34.19 -20.00
N TRP A 297 -5.20 -32.87 -19.92
CA TRP A 297 -4.98 -31.89 -21.00
C TRP A 297 -5.81 -32.16 -22.26
N ILE A 298 -7.10 -31.99 -22.14
CA ILE A 298 -8.06 -32.08 -23.26
C ILE A 298 -7.97 -30.85 -24.19
N GLY A 299 -7.55 -29.68 -23.61
CA GLY A 299 -7.40 -28.42 -24.32
C GLY A 299 -8.64 -27.50 -24.28
N TRP A 300 -9.71 -27.89 -23.60
CA TRP A 300 -10.96 -27.09 -23.53
C TRP A 300 -10.75 -25.73 -22.86
N SER A 301 -9.78 -25.62 -21.96
CA SER A 301 -9.46 -24.38 -21.25
C SER A 301 -8.97 -23.30 -22.23
N VAL A 302 -8.07 -23.67 -23.13
CA VAL A 302 -7.45 -22.75 -24.11
C VAL A 302 -8.35 -22.54 -25.33
N ASP A 303 -9.12 -23.57 -25.73
CA ASP A 303 -10.00 -23.51 -26.90
C ASP A 303 -11.25 -22.67 -26.63
N PHE A 304 -11.87 -22.80 -25.46
CA PHE A 304 -13.17 -22.19 -25.15
C PHE A 304 -13.18 -21.31 -23.92
N ALA A 305 -12.66 -21.81 -22.76
CA ALA A 305 -12.86 -21.15 -21.47
C ALA A 305 -12.15 -19.78 -21.42
N ILE A 306 -10.91 -19.67 -21.88
CA ILE A 306 -10.16 -18.42 -21.91
C ILE A 306 -10.77 -17.40 -22.85
N PRO A 307 -11.03 -17.68 -24.14
CA PRO A 307 -11.69 -16.74 -25.03
C PRO A 307 -13.05 -16.23 -24.51
N LEU A 308 -13.87 -17.16 -24.00
CA LEU A 308 -15.18 -16.81 -23.44
C LEU A 308 -15.07 -15.95 -22.19
N ALA A 309 -14.16 -16.27 -21.26
CA ALA A 309 -13.94 -15.49 -20.06
C ALA A 309 -13.50 -14.05 -20.37
N VAL A 310 -12.63 -13.85 -21.37
CA VAL A 310 -12.20 -12.53 -21.82
C VAL A 310 -13.37 -11.72 -22.37
N LEU A 311 -14.20 -12.30 -23.24
CA LEU A 311 -15.36 -11.63 -23.80
C LEU A 311 -16.40 -11.27 -22.73
N LEU A 312 -16.72 -12.20 -21.84
CA LEU A 312 -17.64 -11.97 -20.73
C LEU A 312 -17.11 -10.90 -19.77
N ASN A 313 -15.82 -10.86 -19.50
CA ASN A 313 -15.22 -9.81 -18.69
C ASN A 313 -15.37 -8.42 -19.34
N GLY A 314 -15.16 -8.32 -20.66
CA GLY A 314 -15.39 -7.08 -21.42
C GLY A 314 -16.83 -6.58 -21.30
N ALA A 315 -17.80 -7.46 -21.48
CA ALA A 315 -19.22 -7.13 -21.30
C ALA A 315 -19.54 -6.72 -19.85
N THR A 316 -19.05 -7.48 -18.88
CA THR A 316 -19.23 -7.20 -17.43
C THR A 316 -18.67 -5.84 -17.06
N MET A 317 -17.49 -5.46 -17.56
CA MET A 317 -16.89 -4.15 -17.32
C MET A 317 -17.77 -3.00 -17.81
N GLN A 318 -18.36 -3.13 -18.99
CA GLN A 318 -19.26 -2.10 -19.53
C GLN A 318 -20.55 -1.99 -18.72
N ILE A 319 -21.12 -3.12 -18.31
CA ILE A 319 -22.33 -3.15 -17.48
C ILE A 319 -22.04 -2.50 -16.13
N LEU A 320 -20.93 -2.86 -15.47
CA LEU A 320 -20.53 -2.30 -14.18
C LEU A 320 -20.29 -0.79 -14.27
N ALA A 321 -19.55 -0.32 -15.29
CA ALA A 321 -19.29 1.10 -15.48
C ALA A 321 -20.59 1.93 -15.61
N ARG A 322 -21.60 1.40 -16.34
CA ARG A 322 -22.91 2.03 -16.47
C ARG A 322 -23.74 1.95 -15.19
N ALA A 323 -23.76 0.79 -14.54
CA ALA A 323 -24.55 0.55 -13.33
C ALA A 323 -24.10 1.43 -12.15
N TYR A 324 -22.79 1.62 -12.00
CA TYR A 324 -22.21 2.45 -10.94
C TYR A 324 -22.08 3.92 -11.32
N LYS A 325 -22.51 4.33 -12.53
CA LYS A 325 -22.44 5.72 -13.03
C LYS A 325 -21.05 6.35 -12.83
N MET A 326 -20.00 5.56 -13.11
CA MET A 326 -18.61 5.99 -12.87
C MET A 326 -18.19 7.05 -13.89
N GLU A 327 -17.29 7.96 -13.48
CA GLU A 327 -16.68 8.91 -14.42
C GLU A 327 -15.77 8.19 -15.42
N VAL A 328 -15.68 8.75 -16.63
CA VAL A 328 -14.91 8.15 -17.74
C VAL A 328 -13.47 7.91 -17.36
N SER A 329 -12.86 8.83 -16.63
CA SER A 329 -11.47 8.75 -16.16
C SER A 329 -11.21 7.56 -15.21
N GLU A 330 -12.22 7.12 -14.46
CA GLU A 330 -12.08 6.05 -13.47
C GLU A 330 -12.14 4.66 -14.11
N TYR A 331 -12.95 4.48 -15.15
CA TYR A 331 -13.17 3.15 -15.71
C TYR A 331 -12.48 2.89 -17.06
N LEU A 332 -12.07 3.94 -17.78
CA LEU A 332 -11.49 3.81 -19.12
C LEU A 332 -10.27 2.89 -19.14
N PHE A 333 -9.41 3.02 -18.13
CA PHE A 333 -8.23 2.16 -18.00
C PHE A 333 -8.58 0.68 -17.86
N TYR A 334 -9.60 0.34 -17.07
CA TYR A 334 -10.05 -1.05 -16.92
C TYR A 334 -10.68 -1.58 -18.20
N LEU A 335 -11.37 -0.74 -18.97
CA LEU A 335 -11.87 -1.10 -20.29
C LEU A 335 -10.73 -1.40 -21.27
N MET A 336 -9.67 -0.58 -21.24
CA MET A 336 -8.46 -0.83 -22.03
C MET A 336 -7.80 -2.16 -21.66
N GLN A 337 -7.64 -2.43 -20.36
CA GLN A 337 -7.08 -3.70 -19.88
C GLN A 337 -7.93 -4.89 -20.32
N SER A 338 -9.27 -4.76 -20.25
CA SER A 338 -10.18 -5.81 -20.68
C SER A 338 -10.06 -6.08 -22.19
N GLY A 339 -9.95 -5.04 -23.02
CA GLY A 339 -9.68 -5.20 -24.45
C GLY A 339 -8.30 -5.81 -24.71
N ALA A 340 -7.26 -5.37 -23.99
CA ALA A 340 -5.92 -5.91 -24.10
C ALA A 340 -5.81 -7.37 -23.64
N ALA A 341 -6.72 -7.86 -22.79
CA ALA A 341 -6.77 -9.27 -22.40
C ALA A 341 -6.98 -10.22 -23.60
N GLY A 342 -7.53 -9.73 -24.72
CA GLY A 342 -7.59 -10.46 -25.98
C GLY A 342 -6.23 -10.85 -26.58
N ILE A 343 -5.13 -10.27 -26.09
CA ILE A 343 -3.76 -10.69 -26.45
C ILE A 343 -3.50 -12.12 -25.97
N VAL A 344 -4.09 -12.56 -24.87
CA VAL A 344 -3.88 -13.91 -24.32
C VAL A 344 -4.36 -14.98 -25.31
N PRO A 345 -5.63 -15.01 -25.77
CA PRO A 345 -6.04 -15.92 -26.82
C PRO A 345 -5.26 -15.77 -28.12
N ALA A 346 -4.79 -14.55 -28.47
CA ALA A 346 -3.96 -14.34 -29.65
C ALA A 346 -2.60 -15.06 -29.54
N ILE A 347 -1.94 -14.96 -28.40
CA ILE A 347 -0.68 -15.65 -28.14
C ILE A 347 -0.88 -17.17 -28.18
N LEU A 348 -1.92 -17.69 -27.52
CA LEU A 348 -2.25 -19.11 -27.50
C LEU A 348 -2.52 -19.67 -28.90
N TRP A 349 -3.19 -18.89 -29.74
CA TRP A 349 -3.44 -19.24 -31.14
C TRP A 349 -2.14 -19.24 -31.95
N LEU A 350 -1.31 -18.17 -31.85
CA LEU A 350 -0.04 -18.06 -32.60
C LEU A 350 1.00 -19.13 -32.19
N THR A 351 0.98 -19.57 -30.95
CA THR A 351 1.85 -20.65 -30.46
C THR A 351 1.38 -22.05 -30.86
N GLY A 352 0.23 -22.17 -31.52
CA GLY A 352 -0.33 -23.46 -31.93
C GLY A 352 -0.86 -24.32 -30.77
N THR A 353 -1.05 -23.73 -29.59
CA THR A 353 -1.54 -24.45 -28.39
C THR A 353 -3.05 -24.73 -28.51
N VAL A 354 -3.78 -23.92 -29.30
CA VAL A 354 -5.22 -23.99 -29.51
C VAL A 354 -5.53 -24.99 -30.63
N ARG A 355 -6.40 -25.96 -30.35
CA ARG A 355 -6.85 -26.96 -31.34
C ARG A 355 -8.03 -26.43 -32.17
N ILE A 356 -8.98 -25.76 -31.50
CA ILE A 356 -10.18 -25.17 -32.11
C ILE A 356 -10.00 -23.65 -32.17
N THR A 357 -9.68 -23.13 -33.34
CA THR A 357 -9.19 -21.75 -33.51
C THR A 357 -10.30 -20.69 -33.52
N TRP A 358 -11.54 -21.02 -33.93
CA TRP A 358 -12.60 -20.04 -34.13
C TRP A 358 -12.99 -19.20 -32.89
N PRO A 359 -13.01 -19.76 -31.62
CA PRO A 359 -13.34 -18.92 -30.47
C PRO A 359 -12.26 -17.88 -30.18
N SER A 360 -10.98 -18.27 -30.34
CA SER A 360 -9.85 -17.38 -30.18
C SER A 360 -9.83 -16.28 -31.24
N VAL A 361 -10.11 -16.59 -32.51
CA VAL A 361 -10.18 -15.60 -33.59
C VAL A 361 -11.30 -14.61 -33.35
N ILE A 362 -12.49 -15.06 -32.96
CA ILE A 362 -13.61 -14.17 -32.62
C ILE A 362 -13.26 -13.27 -31.43
N CYS A 363 -12.67 -13.84 -30.38
CA CYS A 363 -12.25 -13.08 -29.20
C CYS A 363 -11.24 -11.99 -29.56
N VAL A 364 -10.21 -12.33 -30.32
CA VAL A 364 -9.18 -11.38 -30.77
C VAL A 364 -9.80 -10.28 -31.63
N GLY A 365 -10.62 -10.66 -32.63
CA GLY A 365 -11.30 -9.71 -33.51
C GLY A 365 -12.18 -8.72 -32.74
N LEU A 366 -13.02 -9.22 -31.83
CA LEU A 366 -13.87 -8.37 -31.00
C LEU A 366 -13.05 -7.50 -30.04
N SER A 367 -11.96 -8.01 -29.48
CA SER A 367 -11.07 -7.24 -28.60
C SER A 367 -10.37 -6.10 -29.34
N VAL A 368 -9.89 -6.35 -30.57
CA VAL A 368 -9.31 -5.32 -31.44
C VAL A 368 -10.34 -4.26 -31.82
N LEU A 369 -11.51 -4.68 -32.27
CA LEU A 369 -12.61 -3.75 -32.59
C LEU A 369 -13.00 -2.90 -31.38
N TYR A 370 -13.03 -3.52 -30.21
CA TYR A 370 -13.32 -2.83 -28.96
C TYR A 370 -12.26 -1.75 -28.62
N LEU A 371 -10.97 -2.07 -28.74
CA LEU A 371 -9.89 -1.10 -28.53
C LEU A 371 -9.90 0.02 -29.56
N ILE A 372 -10.15 -0.29 -30.84
CA ILE A 372 -10.31 0.71 -31.90
C ILE A 372 -11.50 1.62 -31.58
N GLY A 373 -12.62 1.06 -31.15
CA GLY A 373 -13.81 1.82 -30.75
C GLY A 373 -13.50 2.76 -29.57
N LEU A 374 -12.81 2.28 -28.54
CA LEU A 374 -12.38 3.13 -27.41
C LEU A 374 -11.47 4.28 -27.89
N PHE A 375 -10.53 3.99 -28.76
CA PHE A 375 -9.63 5.01 -29.32
C PHE A 375 -10.38 6.03 -30.18
N PHE A 376 -11.29 5.59 -31.04
CA PHE A 376 -12.03 6.46 -31.95
C PHE A 376 -13.02 7.37 -31.22
N PHE A 377 -13.81 6.82 -30.26
CA PHE A 377 -14.84 7.58 -29.56
C PHE A 377 -14.31 8.34 -28.33
N ARG A 378 -13.19 7.91 -27.73
CA ARG A 378 -12.65 8.43 -26.47
C ARG A 378 -11.14 8.70 -26.52
N GLY A 379 -10.59 8.98 -27.72
CA GLY A 379 -9.13 9.08 -27.95
C GLY A 379 -8.42 10.11 -27.07
N LYS A 380 -9.05 11.27 -26.80
CA LYS A 380 -8.47 12.30 -25.91
C LYS A 380 -8.37 11.82 -24.46
N ASP A 381 -9.42 11.19 -23.94
CA ASP A 381 -9.44 10.64 -22.58
C ASP A 381 -8.54 9.41 -22.48
N PHE A 382 -8.51 8.59 -23.52
CA PHE A 382 -7.61 7.45 -23.66
C PHE A 382 -6.15 7.89 -23.57
N MET A 383 -5.74 8.91 -24.34
CA MET A 383 -4.36 9.40 -24.34
C MET A 383 -3.98 10.01 -22.99
N ARG A 384 -4.90 10.76 -22.36
CA ARG A 384 -4.70 11.34 -21.03
C ARG A 384 -4.48 10.26 -19.95
N GLU A 385 -5.28 9.19 -19.97
CA GLU A 385 -5.13 8.09 -19.01
C GLU A 385 -3.86 7.28 -19.26
N MET A 386 -3.47 7.08 -20.52
CA MET A 386 -2.19 6.46 -20.85
C MET A 386 -1.02 7.29 -20.32
N GLN A 387 -1.03 8.60 -20.55
CA GLN A 387 0.01 9.50 -20.04
C GLN A 387 0.09 9.47 -18.50
N LYS A 388 -1.06 9.50 -17.80
CA LYS A 388 -1.07 9.37 -16.33
C LYS A 388 -0.45 8.05 -15.85
N LYS A 389 -0.78 6.93 -16.52
CA LYS A 389 -0.36 5.60 -16.06
C LYS A 389 1.09 5.26 -16.41
N PHE A 390 1.57 5.75 -17.53
CA PHE A 390 2.94 5.54 -17.95
C PHE A 390 3.87 6.71 -17.60
N ARG A 391 3.31 7.83 -17.09
CA ARG A 391 4.05 9.06 -16.78
C ARG A 391 4.91 9.57 -17.97
N VAL A 392 4.34 9.52 -19.18
CA VAL A 392 4.98 10.01 -20.43
C VAL A 392 4.44 11.37 -20.79
#